data_d4cefa6e01f78af6aab820eac19513c7
#
_entry.id   d4cefa6e01f78af6aab820eac19513c7
#
_cell.length_a   1.000
_cell.length_b   1.000
_cell.length_c   1.000
_cell.angle_alpha   90.00
_cell.angle_beta   90.00
_cell.angle_gamma   90.00
#
_symmetry.space_group_name_H-M   'P 1'
#
loop_
_entity.id
_entity.type
_entity.pdbx_description
1 polymer ?
#
loop_
_entity_poly.entity_id
_entity_poly.type
_entity_poly.pdbx_seq_one_letter_code
_entity_poly.pdbx_strand_id
1 'polypeptide(L)'
;MTKNAQKLLDFLKSYINKNRIPPTYEEMKNFMELKSKSSIFQYLEYLEDLGHIKRDKLKSRSIKLNKMMPFFNEISAGNPLEILNEDVKYINYSDLFKNTKENSYACKVNGNSMEEFGIFNGDTVIVNRDITFNSKSIYAIQIDNTEVTLKKINILNREIEIFGDSKNFHTKKYKKDRIKIIGKMVSLIRSY
;
A
#
# COMPACT_ATOMS: atom_id res chain seq x y z
N MET A 1 -6.32 -0.85 15.40
CA MET A 1 -5.40 0.05 16.17
C MET A 1 -6.22 1.04 16.98
N THR A 2 -5.84 1.36 18.24
CA THR A 2 -6.57 2.32 19.08
C THR A 2 -6.41 3.77 18.56
N LYS A 3 -7.41 4.64 18.80
CA LYS A 3 -7.36 6.06 18.37
C LYS A 3 -6.09 6.79 18.88
N ASN A 4 -5.68 6.53 20.12
CA ASN A 4 -4.50 7.17 20.71
C ASN A 4 -3.19 6.65 20.11
N ALA A 5 -3.09 5.35 19.81
CA ALA A 5 -1.92 4.81 19.14
C ALA A 5 -1.80 5.36 17.70
N GLN A 6 -2.94 5.50 16.97
CA GLN A 6 -2.96 6.15 15.67
C GLN A 6 -2.50 7.61 15.76
N LYS A 7 -3.04 8.38 16.71
CA LYS A 7 -2.66 9.79 16.93
C LYS A 7 -1.15 9.92 17.19
N LEU A 8 -0.58 9.02 18.01
CA LEU A 8 0.87 9.02 18.27
C LEU A 8 1.68 8.65 17.01
N LEU A 9 1.23 7.67 16.22
CA LEU A 9 1.90 7.28 15.00
C LEU A 9 1.92 8.41 13.96
N ASP A 10 0.82 9.13 13.80
CA ASP A 10 0.72 10.27 12.88
C ASP A 10 1.59 11.44 13.34
N PHE A 11 1.67 11.67 14.65
CA PHE A 11 2.62 12.61 15.22
C PHE A 11 4.07 12.22 14.93
N LEU A 12 4.45 10.95 15.15
CA LEU A 12 5.79 10.45 14.84
C LEU A 12 6.15 10.67 13.37
N LYS A 13 5.24 10.36 12.45
CA LYS A 13 5.43 10.56 11.01
C LYS A 13 5.68 12.03 10.68
N SER A 14 4.82 12.91 11.14
CA SER A 14 4.94 14.36 10.86
C SER A 14 6.18 14.96 11.51
N TYR A 15 6.47 14.60 12.75
CA TYR A 15 7.63 15.11 13.48
C TYR A 15 8.97 14.69 12.84
N ILE A 16 9.11 13.40 12.50
CA ILE A 16 10.32 12.87 11.85
C ILE A 16 10.49 13.46 10.43
N ASN A 17 9.40 13.64 9.70
CA ASN A 17 9.45 14.27 8.38
C ASN A 17 9.96 15.72 8.46
N LYS A 18 9.46 16.48 9.43
CA LYS A 18 9.82 17.89 9.60
C LYS A 18 11.24 18.06 10.18
N ASN A 19 11.57 17.33 11.24
CA ASN A 19 12.78 17.58 12.05
C ASN A 19 13.94 16.66 11.66
N ARG A 20 13.70 15.60 10.86
CA ARG A 20 14.68 14.58 10.44
C ARG A 20 15.25 13.74 11.59
N ILE A 21 14.71 13.90 12.79
CA ILE A 21 15.06 13.14 14.00
C ILE A 21 13.75 12.74 14.72
N PRO A 22 13.72 11.62 15.45
CA PRO A 22 12.56 11.23 16.25
C PRO A 22 12.35 12.16 17.46
N PRO A 23 11.10 12.32 17.94
CA PRO A 23 10.81 13.04 19.16
C PRO A 23 11.31 12.30 20.40
N THR A 24 11.53 13.05 21.49
CA THR A 24 11.75 12.51 22.83
C THR A 24 10.43 12.03 23.44
N TYR A 25 10.51 11.24 24.52
CA TYR A 25 9.34 10.84 25.31
C TYR A 25 8.59 12.04 25.89
N GLU A 26 9.30 13.12 26.25
CA GLU A 26 8.68 14.35 26.77
C GLU A 26 7.89 15.07 25.67
N GLU A 27 8.46 15.21 24.48
CA GLU A 27 7.78 15.83 23.33
C GLU A 27 6.52 15.04 22.94
N MET A 28 6.59 13.69 22.96
CA MET A 28 5.44 12.82 22.71
C MET A 28 4.37 12.96 23.80
N LYS A 29 4.79 12.96 25.08
CA LYS A 29 3.89 13.14 26.22
C LYS A 29 3.13 14.46 26.13
N ASN A 30 3.85 15.55 25.83
CA ASN A 30 3.26 16.88 25.71
C ASN A 30 2.28 16.96 24.53
N PHE A 31 2.63 16.41 23.37
CA PHE A 31 1.73 16.35 22.22
C PHE A 31 0.45 15.55 22.51
N MET A 32 0.59 14.44 23.21
CA MET A 32 -0.54 13.57 23.56
C MET A 32 -1.34 14.08 24.78
N GLU A 33 -0.89 15.16 25.43
CA GLU A 33 -1.49 15.73 26.67
C GLU A 33 -1.61 14.71 27.79
N LEU A 34 -0.61 13.84 27.92
CA LEU A 34 -0.59 12.78 28.92
C LEU A 34 0.16 13.21 30.18
N LYS A 35 -0.28 12.72 31.35
CA LYS A 35 0.36 12.99 32.64
C LYS A 35 1.64 12.18 32.85
N SER A 36 1.76 11.00 32.20
CA SER A 36 2.85 10.06 32.46
C SER A 36 3.55 9.61 31.18
N LYS A 37 4.89 9.45 31.26
CA LYS A 37 5.70 8.82 30.22
C LYS A 37 5.41 7.33 30.06
N SER A 38 4.90 6.65 31.09
CA SER A 38 4.57 5.23 31.02
C SER A 38 3.48 4.94 30.00
N SER A 39 2.50 5.83 29.84
CA SER A 39 1.47 5.71 28.79
C SER A 39 2.06 5.81 27.39
N ILE A 40 3.04 6.71 27.18
CA ILE A 40 3.76 6.78 25.89
C ILE A 40 4.53 5.48 25.64
N PHE A 41 5.17 4.93 26.69
CA PHE A 41 5.90 3.67 26.56
C PHE A 41 4.98 2.52 26.09
N GLN A 42 3.79 2.40 26.69
CA GLN A 42 2.78 1.40 26.31
C GLN A 42 2.31 1.57 24.87
N TYR A 43 2.03 2.81 24.41
CA TYR A 43 1.65 3.07 23.02
C TYR A 43 2.79 2.75 22.05
N LEU A 44 4.03 3.08 22.38
CA LEU A 44 5.18 2.74 21.54
C LEU A 44 5.41 1.23 21.49
N GLU A 45 5.23 0.51 22.59
CA GLU A 45 5.32 -0.95 22.63
C GLU A 45 4.25 -1.57 21.71
N TYR A 46 3.01 -1.13 21.86
CA TYR A 46 1.92 -1.55 21.00
C TYR A 46 2.16 -1.26 19.49
N LEU A 47 2.73 -0.07 19.16
CA LEU A 47 3.09 0.27 17.77
C LEU A 47 4.27 -0.57 17.26
N GLU A 48 5.19 -0.97 18.13
CA GLU A 48 6.30 -1.86 17.80
C GLU A 48 5.82 -3.29 17.57
N ASP A 49 4.92 -3.81 18.40
CA ASP A 49 4.29 -5.12 18.26
C ASP A 49 3.47 -5.21 16.96
N LEU A 50 2.80 -4.13 16.57
CA LEU A 50 2.12 -4.04 15.28
C LEU A 50 3.08 -3.84 14.10
N GLY A 51 4.38 -3.70 14.35
CA GLY A 51 5.39 -3.52 13.32
C GLY A 51 5.47 -2.13 12.69
N HIS A 52 4.75 -1.13 13.20
CA HIS A 52 4.77 0.23 12.65
C HIS A 52 6.07 0.98 12.93
N ILE A 53 6.72 0.67 14.03
CA ILE A 53 7.99 1.27 14.44
C ILE A 53 8.98 0.20 14.87
N LYS A 54 10.27 0.57 14.89
CA LYS A 54 11.35 -0.15 15.54
C LYS A 54 12.10 0.83 16.41
N ARG A 55 12.49 0.42 17.63
CA ARG A 55 13.22 1.28 18.56
C ARG A 55 14.33 0.51 19.27
N ASP A 56 15.39 1.21 19.60
CA ASP A 56 16.42 0.74 20.53
C ASP A 56 16.07 1.30 21.92
N LYS A 57 15.60 0.44 22.83
CA LYS A 57 15.13 0.84 24.16
C LYS A 57 16.22 1.48 25.03
N LEU A 58 17.50 1.29 24.66
CA LEU A 58 18.66 1.82 25.38
C LEU A 58 19.11 3.19 24.87
N LYS A 59 18.58 3.66 23.75
CA LYS A 59 18.97 4.93 23.12
C LYS A 59 17.83 5.93 23.08
N SER A 60 18.12 7.18 23.42
CA SER A 60 17.19 8.28 23.19
C SER A 60 17.03 8.52 21.68
N ARG A 61 15.86 9.02 21.24
CA ARG A 61 15.58 9.34 19.83
C ARG A 61 15.90 8.21 18.84
N SER A 62 15.64 6.96 19.26
CA SER A 62 15.99 5.76 18.47
C SER A 62 14.83 5.20 17.64
N ILE A 63 13.67 5.85 17.65
CA ILE A 63 12.48 5.40 16.95
C ILE A 63 12.70 5.49 15.44
N LYS A 64 12.55 4.36 14.76
CA LYS A 64 12.51 4.28 13.30
C LYS A 64 11.11 3.91 12.86
N LEU A 65 10.56 4.64 11.89
CA LEU A 65 9.29 4.29 11.27
C LEU A 65 9.52 3.16 10.29
N ASN A 66 8.75 2.11 10.43
CA ASN A 66 8.65 1.08 9.41
C ASN A 66 7.67 1.55 8.34
N LYS A 67 8.04 1.39 7.08
CA LYS A 67 7.12 1.65 5.98
C LYS A 67 6.21 0.45 5.82
N MET A 68 5.00 0.58 6.29
CA MET A 68 3.98 -0.45 6.22
C MET A 68 3.03 -0.16 5.06
N MET A 69 2.64 -1.20 4.32
CA MET A 69 1.57 -1.11 3.34
C MET A 69 0.53 -2.20 3.59
N PRO A 70 -0.76 -1.93 3.32
CA PRO A 70 -1.79 -2.95 3.39
C PRO A 70 -1.52 -4.04 2.36
N PHE A 71 -1.74 -5.28 2.77
CA PHE A 71 -1.63 -6.47 1.94
C PHE A 71 -2.99 -7.15 1.83
N PHE A 72 -3.43 -7.38 0.60
CA PHE A 72 -4.69 -8.04 0.28
C PHE A 72 -4.41 -9.38 -0.39
N ASN A 73 -5.14 -10.41 0.02
CA ASN A 73 -5.02 -11.74 -0.59
C ASN A 73 -5.53 -11.77 -2.04
N GLU A 74 -6.39 -10.83 -2.40
CA GLU A 74 -6.95 -10.68 -3.74
C GLU A 74 -7.08 -9.21 -4.09
N ILE A 75 -7.09 -8.90 -5.39
CA ILE A 75 -7.42 -7.55 -5.85
C ILE A 75 -8.94 -7.41 -5.77
N SER A 76 -9.43 -6.81 -4.69
CA SER A 76 -10.86 -6.64 -4.48
C SER A 76 -11.45 -5.46 -5.25
N ALA A 77 -12.68 -5.60 -5.70
CA ALA A 77 -13.44 -4.60 -6.46
C ALA A 77 -13.83 -3.36 -5.65
N GLY A 78 -13.82 -3.45 -4.31
CA GLY A 78 -14.08 -2.32 -3.41
C GLY A 78 -12.90 -1.36 -3.29
N ASN A 79 -13.16 -0.19 -2.71
CA ASN A 79 -12.07 0.69 -2.28
C ASN A 79 -11.26 -0.03 -1.19
N PRO A 80 -9.99 -0.42 -1.43
CA PRO A 80 -9.21 -1.13 -0.41
C PRO A 80 -9.10 -0.39 0.92
N LEU A 81 -9.38 0.93 0.95
CA LEU A 81 -9.44 1.73 2.19
C LEU A 81 -10.79 1.60 2.91
N GLU A 82 -11.87 1.22 2.23
CA GLU A 82 -13.19 0.97 2.85
C GLU A 82 -13.26 -0.44 3.47
N ILE A 83 -12.41 -1.36 2.99
CA ILE A 83 -12.25 -2.72 3.54
C ILE A 83 -11.39 -2.73 4.82
N LEU A 84 -10.82 -1.59 5.22
CA LEU A 84 -9.95 -1.47 6.42
C LEU A 84 -10.66 -1.73 7.76
N ASN A 85 -11.88 -2.25 7.74
CA ASN A 85 -12.62 -2.41 8.99
C ASN A 85 -12.30 -3.66 9.80
N GLU A 86 -11.76 -4.75 9.23
CA GLU A 86 -11.33 -5.92 10.04
C GLU A 86 -10.28 -6.75 9.27
N ASP A 87 -9.13 -7.05 9.88
CA ASP A 87 -8.13 -8.03 9.45
C ASP A 87 -7.24 -7.72 8.23
N VAL A 88 -7.01 -6.46 7.90
CA VAL A 88 -5.98 -6.14 6.89
C VAL A 88 -4.59 -6.44 7.44
N LYS A 89 -3.90 -7.39 6.82
CA LYS A 89 -2.48 -7.63 7.09
C LYS A 89 -1.66 -6.47 6.55
N TYR A 90 -0.66 -6.06 7.31
CA TYR A 90 0.30 -5.06 6.87
C TYR A 90 1.66 -5.71 6.67
N ILE A 91 2.32 -5.40 5.59
CA ILE A 91 3.70 -5.84 5.33
C ILE A 91 4.65 -4.66 5.44
N ASN A 92 5.81 -4.91 6.05
CA ASN A 92 6.89 -3.95 6.08
C ASN A 92 7.66 -4.00 4.75
N TYR A 93 7.73 -2.89 4.06
CA TYR A 93 8.43 -2.78 2.78
C TYR A 93 9.65 -1.85 2.81
N SER A 94 10.06 -1.41 3.99
CA SER A 94 11.14 -0.42 4.18
C SER A 94 12.43 -0.82 3.50
N ASP A 95 12.73 -2.11 3.49
CA ASP A 95 13.99 -2.66 2.99
C ASP A 95 13.92 -3.07 1.51
N LEU A 96 12.70 -3.24 0.99
CA LEU A 96 12.49 -3.76 -0.35
C LEU A 96 12.33 -2.67 -1.42
N PHE A 97 11.78 -1.49 -1.05
CA PHE A 97 11.40 -0.49 -2.05
C PHE A 97 11.67 0.94 -1.57
N LYS A 98 12.82 1.49 -1.97
CA LYS A 98 13.20 2.88 -1.65
C LYS A 98 12.24 3.94 -2.24
N ASN A 99 11.50 3.60 -3.28
CA ASN A 99 10.68 4.54 -4.07
C ASN A 99 9.16 4.27 -3.99
N THR A 100 8.70 3.42 -3.07
CA THR A 100 7.25 3.17 -2.93
C THR A 100 6.59 4.37 -2.27
N LYS A 101 5.59 4.94 -2.93
CA LYS A 101 4.84 6.08 -2.44
C LYS A 101 3.83 5.65 -1.36
N GLU A 102 3.41 6.59 -0.51
CA GLU A 102 2.53 6.33 0.64
C GLU A 102 1.16 5.72 0.25
N ASN A 103 0.66 6.01 -0.95
CA ASN A 103 -0.62 5.49 -1.47
C ASN A 103 -0.50 4.13 -2.18
N SER A 104 0.39 3.25 -1.72
CA SER A 104 0.59 1.93 -2.30
C SER A 104 -0.03 0.84 -1.44
N TYR A 105 -0.45 -0.24 -2.10
CA TYR A 105 -0.87 -1.48 -1.45
C TYR A 105 -0.28 -2.68 -2.19
N ALA A 106 -0.13 -3.79 -1.46
CA ALA A 106 0.27 -5.06 -2.03
C ALA A 106 -0.93 -5.99 -2.15
N CYS A 107 -0.97 -6.79 -3.21
CA CYS A 107 -1.99 -7.82 -3.38
C CYS A 107 -1.42 -9.04 -4.09
N LYS A 108 -2.02 -10.22 -3.82
CA LYS A 108 -1.72 -11.43 -4.56
C LYS A 108 -2.40 -11.43 -5.93
N VAL A 109 -1.68 -11.97 -6.90
CA VAL A 109 -2.21 -12.26 -8.22
C VAL A 109 -2.95 -13.59 -8.16
N ASN A 110 -4.21 -13.56 -8.60
CA ASN A 110 -5.02 -14.75 -8.77
C ASN A 110 -5.37 -14.91 -10.25
N GLY A 111 -4.89 -15.98 -10.86
CA GLY A 111 -5.08 -16.28 -12.29
C GLY A 111 -3.87 -16.02 -13.18
N ASN A 112 -4.01 -16.43 -14.44
CA ASN A 112 -2.90 -16.57 -15.38
C ASN A 112 -2.96 -15.57 -16.56
N SER A 113 -3.91 -14.64 -16.53
CA SER A 113 -4.19 -13.72 -17.65
C SER A 113 -3.08 -12.70 -17.94
N MET A 114 -1.98 -12.73 -17.20
CA MET A 114 -0.85 -11.79 -17.32
C MET A 114 0.50 -12.52 -17.45
N GLU A 115 0.49 -13.83 -17.75
CA GLU A 115 1.70 -14.64 -17.86
C GLU A 115 2.65 -14.17 -18.97
N GLU A 116 2.13 -13.73 -20.11
CA GLU A 116 2.96 -13.16 -21.19
C GLU A 116 3.69 -11.88 -20.78
N PHE A 117 3.18 -11.19 -19.76
CA PHE A 117 3.84 -10.02 -19.17
C PHE A 117 4.75 -10.39 -18.00
N GLY A 118 4.99 -11.70 -17.77
CA GLY A 118 5.84 -12.21 -16.71
C GLY A 118 5.22 -12.17 -15.32
N ILE A 119 3.89 -12.01 -15.21
CA ILE A 119 3.15 -12.03 -13.94
C ILE A 119 2.37 -13.33 -13.85
N PHE A 120 2.66 -14.14 -12.82
CA PHE A 120 2.11 -15.47 -12.63
C PHE A 120 1.17 -15.53 -11.44
N ASN A 121 0.33 -16.53 -11.43
CA ASN A 121 -0.51 -16.84 -10.28
C ASN A 121 0.34 -17.00 -9.01
N GLY A 122 -0.10 -16.39 -7.90
CA GLY A 122 0.62 -16.41 -6.62
C GLY A 122 1.69 -15.33 -6.45
N ASP A 123 2.03 -14.57 -7.50
CA ASP A 123 2.89 -13.40 -7.36
C ASP A 123 2.26 -12.37 -6.41
N THR A 124 3.11 -11.58 -5.76
CA THR A 124 2.67 -10.39 -5.03
C THR A 124 3.03 -9.15 -5.84
N VAL A 125 2.04 -8.34 -6.18
CA VAL A 125 2.26 -7.06 -6.88
C VAL A 125 2.03 -5.89 -5.96
N ILE A 126 2.80 -4.81 -6.18
CA ILE A 126 2.61 -3.53 -5.50
C ILE A 126 1.97 -2.57 -6.48
N VAL A 127 0.84 -2.02 -6.06
CA VAL A 127 0.02 -1.10 -6.84
C VAL A 127 0.01 0.26 -6.15
N ASN A 128 0.35 1.30 -6.89
CA ASN A 128 0.30 2.68 -6.44
C ASN A 128 -0.96 3.36 -6.99
N ARG A 129 -1.68 4.08 -6.13
CA ARG A 129 -2.92 4.80 -6.50
C ARG A 129 -2.67 6.17 -7.10
N ASP A 130 -1.49 6.76 -6.89
CA ASP A 130 -1.11 8.02 -7.54
C ASP A 130 -0.78 7.74 -9.00
N ILE A 131 -1.80 7.80 -9.85
CA ILE A 131 -1.74 7.33 -11.23
C ILE A 131 -1.20 8.45 -12.12
N THR A 132 0.01 8.27 -12.61
CA THR A 132 0.47 8.94 -13.84
C THR A 132 0.43 7.90 -14.96
N PHE A 133 -0.40 8.12 -15.96
CA PHE A 133 -0.58 7.18 -17.07
C PHE A 133 0.71 7.03 -17.88
N ASN A 134 1.03 5.76 -18.18
CA ASN A 134 2.12 5.38 -19.07
C ASN A 134 1.71 4.10 -19.82
N SER A 135 1.66 4.14 -21.14
CA SER A 135 1.23 3.02 -21.99
C SER A 135 2.06 1.74 -21.87
N LYS A 136 3.28 1.84 -21.32
CA LYS A 136 4.15 0.68 -21.04
C LYS A 136 3.87 -0.01 -19.72
N SER A 137 3.00 0.54 -18.89
CA SER A 137 2.74 0.05 -17.53
C SER A 137 1.53 -0.86 -17.47
N ILE A 138 1.46 -1.65 -16.40
CA ILE A 138 0.34 -2.52 -16.03
C ILE A 138 -0.46 -1.82 -14.96
N TYR A 139 -1.78 -1.96 -15.02
CA TYR A 139 -2.73 -1.28 -14.16
C TYR A 139 -3.68 -2.28 -13.51
N ALA A 140 -4.01 -2.02 -12.24
CA ALA A 140 -5.19 -2.59 -11.62
C ALA A 140 -6.39 -1.80 -12.12
N ILE A 141 -7.33 -2.47 -12.78
CA ILE A 141 -8.54 -1.88 -13.36
C ILE A 141 -9.78 -2.63 -12.90
N GLN A 142 -10.88 -1.92 -12.83
CA GLN A 142 -12.21 -2.47 -12.61
C GLN A 142 -13.05 -2.23 -13.86
N ILE A 143 -13.73 -3.26 -14.33
CA ILE A 143 -14.61 -3.21 -15.50
C ILE A 143 -16.04 -3.36 -15.02
N ASP A 144 -16.94 -2.48 -15.43
CA ASP A 144 -18.39 -2.51 -15.13
C ASP A 144 -18.71 -2.73 -13.62
N ASN A 145 -17.90 -2.15 -12.73
CA ASN A 145 -18.00 -2.34 -11.28
C ASN A 145 -17.92 -3.81 -10.80
N THR A 146 -17.33 -4.69 -11.60
CA THR A 146 -17.04 -6.08 -11.24
C THR A 146 -15.70 -6.21 -10.54
N GLU A 147 -15.07 -7.38 -10.61
CA GLU A 147 -13.77 -7.65 -10.00
C GLU A 147 -12.64 -6.75 -10.55
N VAL A 148 -11.68 -6.45 -9.70
CA VAL A 148 -10.47 -5.75 -10.11
C VAL A 148 -9.49 -6.76 -10.70
N THR A 149 -8.91 -6.41 -11.83
CA THR A 149 -7.93 -7.25 -12.52
C THR A 149 -6.70 -6.45 -12.95
N LEU A 150 -5.56 -7.12 -13.10
CA LEU A 150 -4.37 -6.52 -13.70
C LEU A 150 -4.46 -6.61 -15.22
N LYS A 151 -4.23 -5.49 -15.89
CA LYS A 151 -4.18 -5.42 -17.34
C LYS A 151 -3.19 -4.37 -17.82
N LYS A 152 -2.59 -4.63 -18.98
CA LYS A 152 -1.96 -3.60 -19.78
C LYS A 152 -3.07 -2.86 -20.54
N ILE A 153 -3.06 -1.54 -20.52
CA ILE A 153 -4.09 -0.73 -21.16
C ILE A 153 -3.48 0.37 -22.02
N ASN A 154 -4.24 0.78 -23.03
CA ASN A 154 -3.97 1.97 -23.81
C ASN A 154 -5.20 2.89 -23.79
N ILE A 155 -4.99 4.18 -23.55
CA ILE A 155 -6.09 5.16 -23.50
C ILE A 155 -6.21 5.82 -24.87
N LEU A 156 -7.33 5.57 -25.52
CA LEU A 156 -7.74 6.24 -26.76
C LEU A 156 -8.68 7.40 -26.45
N ASN A 157 -9.06 8.18 -27.48
CA ASN A 157 -9.90 9.37 -27.28
C ASN A 157 -11.20 9.10 -26.49
N ARG A 158 -11.96 8.08 -26.86
CA ARG A 158 -13.26 7.72 -26.23
C ARG A 158 -13.30 6.34 -25.60
N GLU A 159 -12.24 5.56 -25.76
CA GLU A 159 -12.19 4.14 -25.39
C GLU A 159 -10.90 3.85 -24.62
N ILE A 160 -10.91 2.75 -23.90
CA ILE A 160 -9.72 2.12 -23.31
C ILE A 160 -9.57 0.75 -23.99
N GLU A 161 -8.42 0.52 -24.55
CA GLU A 161 -8.01 -0.74 -25.13
C GLU A 161 -7.30 -1.57 -24.05
N ILE A 162 -7.76 -2.79 -23.81
CA ILE A 162 -7.26 -3.69 -22.79
C ILE A 162 -6.56 -4.85 -23.47
N PHE A 163 -5.30 -5.07 -23.09
CA PHE A 163 -4.48 -6.18 -23.56
C PHE A 163 -4.48 -7.28 -22.50
N GLY A 164 -4.66 -8.51 -22.92
CA GLY A 164 -4.55 -9.71 -22.10
C GLY A 164 -3.56 -10.69 -22.71
N ASP A 165 -3.45 -11.87 -22.10
CA ASP A 165 -2.63 -12.96 -22.58
C ASP A 165 -3.13 -13.42 -23.98
N SER A 166 -2.22 -13.56 -24.93
CA SER A 166 -2.49 -13.70 -26.36
C SER A 166 -3.19 -14.99 -26.74
N LYS A 167 -3.05 -16.07 -25.98
CA LYS A 167 -3.59 -17.39 -26.40
C LYS A 167 -5.11 -17.46 -26.31
N ASN A 168 -5.74 -16.69 -25.42
CA ASN A 168 -7.18 -16.73 -25.17
C ASN A 168 -7.84 -15.36 -24.99
N PHE A 169 -7.10 -14.27 -25.01
CA PHE A 169 -7.62 -12.94 -24.76
C PHE A 169 -7.27 -11.97 -25.88
N HIS A 170 -8.19 -11.80 -26.82
CA HIS A 170 -8.06 -10.75 -27.82
C HIS A 170 -8.14 -9.38 -27.17
N THR A 171 -7.38 -8.42 -27.66
CA THR A 171 -7.50 -7.01 -27.29
C THR A 171 -8.96 -6.57 -27.36
N LYS A 172 -9.50 -6.09 -26.26
CA LYS A 172 -10.87 -5.61 -26.15
C LYS A 172 -10.89 -4.10 -25.95
N LYS A 173 -11.85 -3.43 -26.58
CA LYS A 173 -12.10 -1.99 -26.41
C LYS A 173 -13.35 -1.77 -25.59
N TYR A 174 -13.25 -0.88 -24.63
CA TYR A 174 -14.35 -0.48 -23.75
C TYR A 174 -14.51 1.03 -23.77
N LYS A 175 -15.72 1.53 -23.62
CA LYS A 175 -15.94 2.97 -23.35
C LYS A 175 -15.27 3.34 -22.03
N LYS A 176 -14.77 4.58 -21.92
CA LYS A 176 -14.02 5.04 -20.73
C LYS A 176 -14.84 4.97 -19.44
N ASP A 177 -16.14 5.21 -19.51
CA ASP A 177 -17.06 5.17 -18.39
C ASP A 177 -17.24 3.78 -17.76
N ARG A 178 -16.94 2.73 -18.51
CA ARG A 178 -16.98 1.32 -18.06
C ARG A 178 -15.73 0.88 -17.30
N ILE A 179 -14.64 1.66 -17.36
CA ILE A 179 -13.33 1.28 -16.80
C ILE A 179 -12.94 2.26 -15.71
N LYS A 180 -12.75 1.76 -14.50
CA LYS A 180 -12.13 2.49 -13.41
C LYS A 180 -10.69 2.03 -13.22
N ILE A 181 -9.73 2.93 -13.38
CA ILE A 181 -8.32 2.64 -13.09
C ILE A 181 -8.10 2.82 -11.58
N ILE A 182 -7.77 1.73 -10.89
CA ILE A 182 -7.61 1.68 -9.44
C ILE A 182 -6.19 2.06 -9.03
N GLY A 183 -5.20 1.68 -9.83
CA GLY A 183 -3.81 2.00 -9.57
C GLY A 183 -2.88 1.46 -10.64
N LYS A 184 -1.61 1.87 -10.54
CA LYS A 184 -0.52 1.45 -11.42
C LYS A 184 0.36 0.44 -10.70
N MET A 185 0.63 -0.70 -11.31
CA MET A 185 1.63 -1.63 -10.81
C MET A 185 3.02 -1.01 -10.86
N VAL A 186 3.73 -1.02 -9.75
CA VAL A 186 5.07 -0.43 -9.61
C VAL A 186 6.14 -1.45 -9.28
N SER A 187 5.76 -2.62 -8.80
CA SER A 187 6.70 -3.70 -8.46
C SER A 187 6.02 -5.05 -8.41
N LEU A 188 6.84 -6.11 -8.53
CA LEU A 188 6.43 -7.50 -8.40
C LEU A 188 7.43 -8.22 -7.50
N ILE A 189 6.90 -9.08 -6.63
CA ILE A 189 7.66 -9.96 -5.75
C ILE A 189 7.23 -11.39 -6.04
N ARG A 190 8.19 -12.26 -6.30
CA ARG A 190 7.99 -13.70 -6.42
C ARG A 190 8.89 -14.43 -5.44
N SER A 191 8.31 -15.34 -4.67
CA SER A 191 9.04 -16.27 -3.82
C SER A 191 9.17 -17.61 -4.55
N TYR A 192 10.32 -18.23 -4.47
CA TYR A 192 10.63 -19.54 -5.03
C TYR A 192 10.77 -20.57 -3.91
#